data_2e0bd04952c14a6ab1f98911150a45d6
#
_entry.id   2e0bd04952c14a6ab1f98911150a45d6
#
_cell.length_a   1.000
_cell.length_b   1.000
_cell.length_c   1.000
_cell.angle_alpha   90.00
_cell.angle_beta   90.00
_cell.angle_gamma   90.00
#
_symmetry.space_group_name_H-M   'P 1'
#
loop_
_entity.id
_entity.type
_entity.pdbx_description
1 polymer ?
#
loop_
_entity_poly.entity_id
_entity_poly.type
_entity_poly.pdbx_seq_one_letter_code
_entity_poly.pdbx_strand_id
1 'polypeptide(L)'
;MPHFTDISMKNFSTVSARYAVAALFTGLLALPAYAARICEFRANAPDQHVVVRGDTLWDISGKFLEHPWCWPQVWGMNKEEIKNPHWIYPGQIVYFDRANRRLSLNAPGSGSGGNLGPNGTVRLQPQLRTEGLGKDAISSIPSSVIDPFLTQSLVVETDQLLGAPRIVAAQEGHMFLGKDDKMYVRGDLKGGTSFQIFRPGVPLKDPVTGKILAYEATYLGAAKLNQEAKPGNDVHTFIVSASAKEMGVGDRLMPSPPTAIRNYVPHQPDTQIDARVVSVFSGVTYAGQNQVVTINRGSLDGLDVGSVLQLYTLGRTVQDKTMDKKSMFSMNRGEKVKLPDEQSGSLFIFRVFNRISYGLIMQVTEPVQIGDIARSPE
;
A
#
# COMPACT_ATOMS: atom_id res chain seq x y z
N MET A 1 -65.67 -49.24 16.26
CA MET A 1 -66.87 -48.67 16.89
C MET A 1 -66.61 -48.36 18.32
N PRO A 2 -67.03 -47.32 18.95
CA PRO A 2 -67.50 -46.02 18.47
C PRO A 2 -66.68 -44.84 19.06
N HIS A 3 -66.91 -43.76 18.64
CA HIS A 3 -67.68 -42.54 18.81
C HIS A 3 -66.82 -41.26 18.95
N PHE A 4 -67.13 -40.39 18.05
CA PHE A 4 -67.00 -38.96 18.05
C PHE A 4 -67.30 -38.25 19.38
N THR A 5 -66.57 -37.15 19.65
CA THR A 5 -67.16 -35.90 20.04
C THR A 5 -66.33 -34.71 19.64
N ASP A 6 -66.91 -33.85 18.93
CA ASP A 6 -66.69 -32.51 18.46
C ASP A 6 -66.53 -31.52 19.63
N ILE A 7 -65.56 -30.62 19.65
CA ILE A 7 -65.60 -29.38 20.46
C ILE A 7 -64.98 -28.24 19.65
N SER A 8 -65.91 -27.52 19.06
CA SER A 8 -66.06 -26.06 18.88
C SER A 8 -64.82 -25.17 19.04
N MET A 9 -64.46 -24.57 17.92
CA MET A 9 -63.70 -23.29 17.81
C MET A 9 -64.50 -22.15 18.41
N LYS A 10 -63.92 -21.36 19.29
CA LYS A 10 -64.32 -19.98 19.57
C LYS A 10 -63.10 -19.04 19.53
N ASN A 11 -63.19 -18.17 18.54
CA ASN A 11 -62.66 -16.81 18.48
C ASN A 11 -61.60 -16.40 19.49
N PHE A 12 -60.35 -16.28 19.08
CA PHE A 12 -59.40 -15.38 19.69
C PHE A 12 -59.08 -14.21 18.74
N SER A 13 -59.25 -13.06 19.27
CA SER A 13 -59.37 -11.76 18.69
C SER A 13 -58.15 -11.29 17.88
N THR A 14 -58.47 -10.70 16.75
CA THR A 14 -57.59 -10.02 15.77
C THR A 14 -57.04 -8.67 16.22
N VAL A 15 -56.76 -8.46 17.52
CA VAL A 15 -56.30 -7.17 18.03
C VAL A 15 -54.78 -7.16 18.31
N SER A 16 -54.13 -8.31 18.47
CA SER A 16 -52.72 -8.37 18.83
C SER A 16 -51.72 -8.27 17.65
N ALA A 17 -52.19 -8.35 16.39
CA ALA A 17 -51.32 -8.35 15.21
C ALA A 17 -50.97 -6.94 14.67
N ARG A 18 -51.64 -5.89 15.15
CA ARG A 18 -51.42 -4.52 14.66
C ARG A 18 -50.32 -3.74 15.41
N TYR A 19 -49.90 -4.18 16.59
CA TYR A 19 -48.84 -3.50 17.36
C TYR A 19 -47.44 -4.13 17.17
N ALA A 20 -47.34 -5.34 16.66
CA ALA A 20 -46.06 -5.98 16.41
C ALA A 20 -45.37 -5.51 15.12
N VAL A 21 -46.12 -4.95 14.16
CA VAL A 21 -45.55 -4.44 12.89
C VAL A 21 -45.04 -2.99 13.03
N ALA A 22 -45.59 -2.21 13.98
CA ALA A 22 -45.14 -0.83 14.21
C ALA A 22 -43.81 -0.74 14.99
N ALA A 23 -43.47 -1.77 15.77
CA ALA A 23 -42.20 -1.80 16.54
C ALA A 23 -40.98 -2.25 15.70
N LEU A 24 -41.20 -2.88 14.55
CA LEU A 24 -40.10 -3.35 13.66
C LEU A 24 -39.62 -2.27 12.66
N PHE A 25 -40.34 -1.15 12.52
CA PHE A 25 -39.99 -0.09 11.55
C PHE A 25 -39.26 1.10 12.18
N THR A 26 -39.14 1.20 13.50
CA THR A 26 -38.44 2.29 14.18
C THR A 26 -36.99 1.96 14.58
N GLY A 27 -36.53 0.73 14.31
CA GLY A 27 -35.14 0.28 14.61
C GLY A 27 -34.12 0.51 13.50
N LEU A 28 -34.50 1.08 12.32
CA LEU A 28 -33.60 1.09 11.14
C LEU A 28 -33.08 2.47 10.76
N LEU A 29 -33.02 3.43 11.68
CA LEU A 29 -32.55 4.81 11.38
C LEU A 29 -31.46 5.31 12.34
N ALA A 30 -30.64 4.41 12.88
CA ALA A 30 -29.41 4.82 13.55
C ALA A 30 -28.23 4.07 12.92
N LEU A 31 -27.96 4.32 11.65
CA LEU A 31 -26.62 4.10 11.12
C LEU A 31 -25.78 5.23 11.68
N PRO A 32 -24.77 4.95 12.54
CA PRO A 32 -23.88 5.98 12.99
C PRO A 32 -23.10 6.48 11.75
N ALA A 33 -23.19 7.79 11.50
CA ALA A 33 -22.34 8.49 10.55
C ALA A 33 -20.89 8.52 11.10
N TYR A 34 -20.25 7.35 11.20
CA TYR A 34 -18.86 7.22 11.64
C TYR A 34 -17.85 7.47 10.50
N ALA A 35 -18.29 7.52 9.25
CA ALA A 35 -17.39 7.65 8.10
C ALA A 35 -16.89 9.09 7.83
N ALA A 36 -17.35 10.10 8.55
CA ALA A 36 -17.08 11.51 8.20
C ALA A 36 -15.94 12.17 8.99
N ARG A 37 -15.28 11.47 9.93
CA ARG A 37 -14.29 12.10 10.83
C ARG A 37 -12.82 11.79 10.52
N ILE A 38 -12.53 10.96 9.56
CA ILE A 38 -11.15 10.49 9.31
C ILE A 38 -10.26 11.61 8.74
N CYS A 39 -10.81 12.57 8.02
CA CYS A 39 -10.06 13.62 7.35
C CYS A 39 -10.20 14.97 8.08
N GLU A 40 -9.59 15.09 9.25
CA GLU A 40 -9.62 16.29 10.06
C GLU A 40 -8.33 17.12 9.90
N PHE A 41 -8.50 18.45 9.94
CA PHE A 41 -7.36 19.36 10.00
C PHE A 41 -6.80 19.41 11.40
N ARG A 42 -5.48 19.47 11.51
CA ARG A 42 -4.79 19.67 12.79
C ARG A 42 -5.23 20.95 13.46
N ALA A 43 -5.38 20.92 14.76
CA ALA A 43 -5.74 22.10 15.55
C ALA A 43 -4.71 23.26 15.38
N ASN A 44 -3.44 22.88 15.21
CA ASN A 44 -2.30 23.79 14.98
C ASN A 44 -1.88 23.88 13.52
N ALA A 45 -2.75 23.53 12.56
CA ALA A 45 -2.43 23.64 11.13
C ALA A 45 -2.02 25.07 10.77
N PRO A 46 -0.91 25.24 10.02
CA PRO A 46 -0.47 26.56 9.58
C PRO A 46 -1.47 27.17 8.59
N ASP A 47 -1.47 28.51 8.44
CA ASP A 47 -2.34 29.18 7.47
C ASP A 47 -1.84 29.02 6.03
N GLN A 48 -0.54 28.80 5.86
CA GLN A 48 0.09 28.58 4.56
C GLN A 48 1.39 27.79 4.67
N HIS A 49 1.78 27.18 3.54
CA HIS A 49 3.07 26.51 3.38
C HIS A 49 3.68 26.85 2.03
N VAL A 50 4.95 27.25 2.01
CA VAL A 50 5.72 27.42 0.78
C VAL A 50 6.32 26.08 0.39
N VAL A 51 5.97 25.60 -0.81
CA VAL A 51 6.46 24.34 -1.36
C VAL A 51 7.95 24.45 -1.63
N VAL A 52 8.72 23.54 -1.08
CA VAL A 52 10.18 23.46 -1.31
C VAL A 52 10.53 22.22 -2.14
N ARG A 53 11.71 22.26 -2.76
CA ARG A 53 12.21 21.10 -3.52
C ARG A 53 12.42 19.91 -2.59
N GLY A 54 11.80 18.78 -2.92
CA GLY A 54 11.83 17.56 -2.11
C GLY A 54 10.57 17.34 -1.28
N ASP A 55 9.68 18.35 -1.13
CA ASP A 55 8.36 18.13 -0.56
C ASP A 55 7.59 17.13 -1.43
N THR A 56 6.74 16.34 -0.78
CA THR A 56 5.71 15.52 -1.43
C THR A 56 4.32 16.02 -1.03
N LEU A 57 3.29 15.67 -1.77
CA LEU A 57 1.90 15.96 -1.36
C LEU A 57 1.58 15.34 0.00
N TRP A 58 2.14 14.18 0.28
CA TRP A 58 2.04 13.54 1.59
C TRP A 58 2.61 14.41 2.71
N ASP A 59 3.85 14.92 2.54
CA ASP A 59 4.52 15.74 3.54
C ASP A 59 3.80 17.07 3.77
N ILE A 60 3.36 17.72 2.67
CA ILE A 60 2.59 18.97 2.75
C ILE A 60 1.28 18.73 3.50
N SER A 61 0.54 17.69 3.12
CA SER A 61 -0.73 17.35 3.75
C SER A 61 -0.58 17.01 5.23
N GLY A 62 0.50 16.33 5.62
CA GLY A 62 0.83 16.05 7.01
C GLY A 62 1.06 17.29 7.89
N LYS A 63 1.32 18.47 7.30
CA LYS A 63 1.40 19.74 8.03
C LYS A 63 0.02 20.31 8.38
N PHE A 64 -1.01 19.99 7.57
CA PHE A 64 -2.36 20.52 7.72
C PHE A 64 -3.35 19.52 8.29
N LEU A 65 -3.19 18.23 8.01
CA LEU A 65 -4.14 17.17 8.33
C LEU A 65 -3.61 16.24 9.42
N GLU A 66 -4.50 15.69 10.24
CA GLU A 66 -4.15 14.61 11.17
C GLU A 66 -3.69 13.38 10.40
N HIS A 67 -4.32 13.11 9.25
CA HIS A 67 -4.03 12.00 8.37
C HIS A 67 -3.59 12.48 6.98
N PRO A 68 -2.29 12.39 6.65
CA PRO A 68 -1.74 12.87 5.38
C PRO A 68 -2.41 12.30 4.14
N TRP A 69 -2.87 11.04 4.18
CA TRP A 69 -3.52 10.37 3.04
C TRP A 69 -4.88 10.95 2.67
N CYS A 70 -5.44 11.82 3.51
CA CYS A 70 -6.68 12.53 3.23
C CYS A 70 -6.54 13.66 2.21
N TRP A 71 -5.34 13.91 1.69
CA TRP A 71 -5.10 15.02 0.77
C TRP A 71 -6.04 15.05 -0.46
N PRO A 72 -6.47 13.91 -1.07
CA PRO A 72 -7.36 13.98 -2.21
C PRO A 72 -8.71 14.62 -1.89
N GLN A 73 -9.21 14.45 -0.67
CA GLN A 73 -10.52 14.96 -0.24
C GLN A 73 -10.47 16.47 0.05
N VAL A 74 -9.38 16.95 0.63
CA VAL A 74 -9.26 18.37 1.06
C VAL A 74 -8.84 19.31 -0.04
N TRP A 75 -8.24 18.84 -1.12
CA TRP A 75 -7.93 19.64 -2.29
C TRP A 75 -9.14 19.86 -3.20
N GLY A 76 -10.29 19.25 -2.90
CA GLY A 76 -11.52 19.35 -3.70
C GLY A 76 -11.36 18.79 -5.11
N MET A 77 -10.40 17.92 -5.31
CA MET A 77 -10.14 17.27 -6.58
C MET A 77 -11.08 16.10 -6.76
N ASN A 78 -11.87 16.09 -7.83
CA ASN A 78 -12.63 14.92 -8.24
C ASN A 78 -11.65 13.80 -8.64
N LYS A 79 -12.08 12.52 -8.44
CA LYS A 79 -11.24 11.36 -8.82
C LYS A 79 -10.71 11.41 -10.25
N GLU A 80 -11.38 12.13 -11.14
CA GLU A 80 -10.97 12.34 -12.52
C GLU A 80 -9.87 13.41 -12.69
N GLU A 81 -9.83 14.42 -11.81
CA GLU A 81 -8.81 15.47 -11.79
C GLU A 81 -7.51 15.00 -11.11
N ILE A 82 -7.59 13.99 -10.23
CA ILE A 82 -6.45 13.35 -9.56
C ILE A 82 -5.56 12.58 -10.56
N LYS A 83 -5.96 12.44 -11.82
CA LYS A 83 -5.12 11.81 -12.86
C LYS A 83 -3.75 12.45 -13.02
N ASN A 84 -3.54 13.64 -12.47
CA ASN A 84 -2.27 14.35 -12.54
C ASN A 84 -1.97 15.16 -11.27
N PRO A 85 -1.48 14.54 -10.16
CA PRO A 85 -1.06 15.26 -8.94
C PRO A 85 0.16 16.18 -9.18
N HIS A 86 0.68 16.25 -10.40
CA HIS A 86 1.89 16.97 -10.81
C HIS A 86 1.68 18.47 -11.06
N TRP A 87 0.74 19.13 -10.38
CA TRP A 87 0.48 20.56 -10.61
C TRP A 87 1.00 21.46 -9.50
N ILE A 88 1.74 20.90 -8.55
CA ILE A 88 2.34 21.65 -7.47
C ILE A 88 3.85 21.68 -7.68
N TYR A 89 4.40 22.90 -7.68
CA TYR A 89 5.81 23.14 -7.97
C TYR A 89 6.51 23.84 -6.80
N PRO A 90 7.79 23.61 -6.59
CA PRO A 90 8.57 24.38 -5.64
C PRO A 90 8.43 25.89 -5.88
N GLY A 91 8.24 26.64 -4.81
CA GLY A 91 7.97 28.08 -4.82
C GLY A 91 6.50 28.49 -4.80
N GLN A 92 5.58 27.56 -5.04
CA GLN A 92 4.15 27.82 -4.85
C GLN A 92 3.78 27.86 -3.37
N ILE A 93 2.69 28.57 -3.05
CA ILE A 93 2.17 28.65 -1.70
C ILE A 93 0.86 27.87 -1.62
N VAL A 94 0.79 26.96 -0.69
CA VAL A 94 -0.43 26.25 -0.32
C VAL A 94 -1.08 26.98 0.83
N TYR A 95 -2.32 27.42 0.64
CA TYR A 95 -3.11 28.13 1.65
C TYR A 95 -4.15 27.22 2.28
N PHE A 96 -4.38 27.38 3.57
CA PHE A 96 -5.46 26.75 4.29
C PHE A 96 -6.67 27.69 4.40
N ASP A 97 -7.70 27.40 3.63
CA ASP A 97 -8.99 28.07 3.74
C ASP A 97 -9.78 27.47 4.92
N ARG A 98 -9.64 28.08 6.10
CA ARG A 98 -10.31 27.62 7.33
C ARG A 98 -11.82 27.68 7.24
N ALA A 99 -12.38 28.64 6.48
CA ALA A 99 -13.84 28.81 6.35
C ALA A 99 -14.47 27.67 5.56
N ASN A 100 -13.81 27.24 4.49
CA ASN A 100 -14.29 26.16 3.62
C ASN A 100 -13.62 24.81 3.92
N ARG A 101 -12.72 24.74 4.91
CA ARG A 101 -11.97 23.55 5.31
C ARG A 101 -11.31 22.84 4.12
N ARG A 102 -10.56 23.58 3.32
CA ARG A 102 -9.88 23.06 2.14
C ARG A 102 -8.50 23.70 1.94
N LEU A 103 -7.65 23.00 1.22
CA LEU A 103 -6.37 23.55 0.75
C LEU A 103 -6.54 24.14 -0.66
N SER A 104 -5.83 25.24 -0.94
CA SER A 104 -5.89 25.93 -2.22
C SER A 104 -4.51 26.50 -2.57
N LEU A 105 -4.24 26.64 -3.87
CA LEU A 105 -3.08 27.40 -4.37
C LEU A 105 -3.40 28.90 -4.52
N ASN A 106 -4.64 29.30 -4.34
CA ASN A 106 -5.06 30.71 -4.36
C ASN A 106 -5.24 31.21 -2.93
N ALA A 107 -4.79 32.43 -2.66
CA ALA A 107 -4.96 33.04 -1.34
C ALA A 107 -6.44 33.14 -0.94
N PRO A 108 -6.81 32.88 0.34
CA PRO A 108 -8.17 33.01 0.84
C PRO A 108 -8.66 34.44 0.59
N GLY A 109 -9.82 34.58 -0.03
CA GLY A 109 -10.37 35.89 -0.38
C GLY A 109 -10.01 36.43 -1.78
N SER A 110 -9.04 35.82 -2.48
CA SER A 110 -8.91 36.02 -3.93
C SER A 110 -9.89 35.06 -4.62
N GLY A 111 -11.17 35.38 -4.49
CA GLY A 111 -12.22 34.60 -5.16
C GLY A 111 -11.92 34.55 -6.65
N SER A 112 -12.36 33.47 -7.29
CA SER A 112 -12.48 33.30 -8.75
C SER A 112 -13.47 34.34 -9.36
N GLY A 113 -13.60 35.47 -8.76
CA GLY A 113 -14.26 36.68 -9.27
C GLY A 113 -13.19 37.48 -9.96
N GLY A 114 -13.09 37.40 -11.27
CA GLY A 114 -12.40 38.42 -12.04
C GLY A 114 -12.81 39.78 -11.53
N ASN A 115 -11.83 40.68 -11.35
CA ASN A 115 -12.10 42.10 -11.03
C ASN A 115 -13.19 42.58 -11.98
N LEU A 116 -14.42 42.61 -11.49
CA LEU A 116 -15.53 43.23 -12.18
C LEU A 116 -15.18 44.73 -12.26
N GLY A 117 -14.76 45.21 -13.42
CA GLY A 117 -14.71 46.60 -13.69
C GLY A 117 -16.09 47.23 -13.49
N PRO A 118 -16.20 48.58 -13.37
CA PRO A 118 -17.46 49.27 -13.09
C PRO A 118 -18.64 48.90 -14.00
N ASN A 119 -18.41 48.20 -15.11
CA ASN A 119 -19.39 47.77 -16.10
C ASN A 119 -19.57 46.23 -16.20
N GLY A 120 -19.20 45.47 -15.21
CA GLY A 120 -19.41 44.00 -15.21
C GLY A 120 -18.54 43.21 -16.17
N THR A 121 -17.52 43.82 -16.78
CA THR A 121 -16.58 43.16 -17.67
C THR A 121 -15.47 42.45 -16.89
N VAL A 122 -15.36 41.14 -17.06
CA VAL A 122 -14.26 40.33 -16.51
C VAL A 122 -12.98 40.64 -17.28
N ARG A 123 -12.02 41.31 -16.64
CA ARG A 123 -10.71 41.55 -17.20
C ARG A 123 -9.87 40.28 -17.00
N LEU A 124 -9.81 39.48 -18.03
CA LEU A 124 -8.87 38.35 -18.11
C LEU A 124 -7.48 38.92 -18.32
N GLN A 125 -6.63 38.87 -17.31
CA GLN A 125 -5.20 39.06 -17.49
C GLN A 125 -4.64 37.77 -18.09
N PRO A 126 -3.92 37.82 -19.23
CA PRO A 126 -3.22 36.66 -19.74
C PRO A 126 -2.11 36.30 -18.75
N GLN A 127 -2.35 35.31 -17.90
CA GLN A 127 -1.27 34.68 -17.17
C GLN A 127 -0.54 33.75 -18.13
N LEU A 128 0.70 34.09 -18.43
CA LEU A 128 1.62 33.21 -19.13
C LEU A 128 1.83 31.98 -18.25
N ARG A 129 1.11 30.92 -18.57
CA ARG A 129 1.35 29.60 -17.97
C ARG A 129 2.55 29.01 -18.71
N THR A 130 3.75 29.22 -18.19
CA THR A 130 4.89 28.40 -18.60
C THR A 130 4.65 27.00 -18.04
N GLU A 131 4.12 26.12 -18.89
CA GLU A 131 4.14 24.70 -18.61
C GLU A 131 5.59 24.24 -18.64
N GLY A 132 6.23 24.22 -17.48
CA GLY A 132 7.47 23.48 -17.28
C GLY A 132 7.15 22.01 -17.61
N LEU A 133 7.86 21.44 -18.56
CA LEU A 133 7.79 20.02 -18.92
C LEU A 133 7.98 19.18 -17.65
N GLY A 134 6.93 18.86 -16.96
CA GLY A 134 6.70 17.78 -15.97
C GLY A 134 7.80 17.24 -15.05
N LYS A 135 9.04 17.72 -15.18
CA LYS A 135 10.19 17.19 -14.43
C LYS A 135 10.39 17.83 -13.04
N ASP A 136 9.74 18.96 -12.78
CA ASP A 136 9.96 19.71 -11.54
C ASP A 136 8.74 19.70 -10.59
N ALA A 137 7.66 19.03 -10.97
CA ALA A 137 6.49 18.89 -10.12
C ALA A 137 6.77 17.94 -8.93
N ILE A 138 6.20 18.26 -7.77
CA ILE A 138 6.32 17.39 -6.60
C ILE A 138 5.50 16.09 -6.81
N SER A 139 6.03 14.98 -6.33
CA SER A 139 5.31 13.70 -6.36
C SER A 139 4.33 13.58 -5.19
N SER A 140 3.31 12.74 -5.33
CA SER A 140 2.37 12.45 -4.24
C SER A 140 3.04 11.68 -3.08
N ILE A 141 4.00 10.83 -3.41
CA ILE A 141 4.81 10.04 -2.48
C ILE A 141 6.26 9.99 -2.98
N PRO A 142 7.25 9.61 -2.16
CA PRO A 142 8.65 9.49 -2.57
C PRO A 142 8.84 8.37 -3.62
N SER A 143 8.61 8.67 -4.90
CA SER A 143 8.69 7.67 -5.99
C SER A 143 10.07 7.05 -6.11
N SER A 144 11.13 7.83 -5.89
CA SER A 144 12.52 7.34 -5.96
C SER A 144 12.81 6.17 -5.00
N VAL A 145 12.08 6.07 -3.89
CA VAL A 145 12.24 4.97 -2.92
C VAL A 145 11.56 3.70 -3.41
N ILE A 146 10.42 3.81 -4.09
CA ILE A 146 9.65 2.63 -4.54
C ILE A 146 10.01 2.14 -5.94
N ASP A 147 10.61 2.99 -6.79
CA ASP A 147 10.97 2.62 -8.17
C ASP A 147 11.83 1.34 -8.27
N PRO A 148 12.85 1.11 -7.43
CA PRO A 148 13.61 -0.14 -7.44
C PRO A 148 12.74 -1.37 -7.19
N PHE A 149 11.72 -1.25 -6.35
CA PHE A 149 10.82 -2.36 -6.02
C PHE A 149 9.76 -2.64 -7.10
N LEU A 150 9.46 -1.67 -7.92
CA LEU A 150 8.57 -1.86 -9.07
C LEU A 150 9.26 -2.63 -10.19
N THR A 151 10.57 -2.42 -10.34
CA THR A 151 11.36 -2.97 -11.45
C THR A 151 12.18 -4.19 -11.06
N GLN A 152 12.65 -4.28 -9.81
CA GLN A 152 13.69 -5.23 -9.39
C GLN A 152 13.22 -6.31 -8.41
N SER A 153 12.08 -6.14 -7.75
CA SER A 153 11.58 -7.14 -6.81
C SER A 153 10.49 -7.99 -7.42
N LEU A 154 10.65 -9.28 -7.32
CA LEU A 154 9.64 -10.26 -7.74
C LEU A 154 9.27 -11.14 -6.56
N VAL A 155 7.99 -11.11 -6.24
CA VAL A 155 7.40 -12.14 -5.40
C VAL A 155 6.76 -13.18 -6.31
N VAL A 156 7.12 -14.42 -6.12
CA VAL A 156 6.59 -15.54 -6.89
C VAL A 156 5.82 -16.47 -5.97
N GLU A 157 4.63 -16.84 -6.41
CA GLU A 157 3.93 -17.97 -5.86
C GLU A 157 4.65 -19.27 -6.30
N THR A 158 4.52 -20.31 -5.51
CA THR A 158 5.40 -21.48 -5.43
C THR A 158 5.85 -22.11 -6.76
N ASP A 159 5.04 -22.02 -7.83
CA ASP A 159 5.28 -22.76 -9.07
C ASP A 159 5.75 -21.92 -10.28
N GLN A 160 5.59 -20.59 -10.21
CA GLN A 160 5.86 -19.74 -11.36
C GLN A 160 7.36 -19.68 -11.73
N LEU A 161 8.23 -19.67 -10.72
CA LEU A 161 9.66 -19.59 -10.96
C LEU A 161 10.26 -20.96 -11.36
N LEU A 162 9.69 -22.06 -10.87
CA LEU A 162 10.16 -23.41 -11.21
C LEU A 162 9.96 -23.74 -12.68
N GLY A 163 8.85 -23.28 -13.28
CA GLY A 163 8.55 -23.44 -14.70
C GLY A 163 9.19 -22.40 -15.63
N ALA A 164 9.83 -21.36 -15.06
CA ALA A 164 10.43 -20.29 -15.86
C ALA A 164 11.69 -20.74 -16.60
N PRO A 165 12.00 -20.13 -17.78
CA PRO A 165 13.27 -20.35 -18.48
C PRO A 165 14.45 -20.17 -17.54
N ARG A 166 15.50 -20.98 -17.72
CA ARG A 166 16.68 -20.99 -16.85
C ARG A 166 17.98 -20.86 -17.62
N ILE A 167 18.97 -20.24 -17.00
CA ILE A 167 20.34 -20.21 -17.52
C ILE A 167 20.93 -21.62 -17.38
N VAL A 168 21.37 -22.20 -18.49
CA VAL A 168 21.99 -23.53 -18.53
C VAL A 168 23.50 -23.46 -18.73
N ALA A 169 24.02 -22.39 -19.35
CA ALA A 169 25.45 -22.17 -19.50
C ALA A 169 25.74 -20.67 -19.64
N ALA A 170 26.92 -20.28 -19.16
CA ALA A 170 27.55 -19.00 -19.42
C ALA A 170 28.42 -19.07 -20.69
N GLN A 171 28.89 -17.92 -21.14
CA GLN A 171 29.92 -17.85 -22.16
C GLN A 171 31.19 -18.57 -21.69
N GLU A 172 31.89 -19.24 -22.60
CA GLU A 172 33.11 -19.98 -22.29
C GLU A 172 34.13 -19.09 -21.57
N GLY A 173 34.71 -19.61 -20.51
CA GLY A 173 35.67 -18.89 -19.64
C GLY A 173 35.06 -17.99 -18.57
N HIS A 174 33.71 -17.83 -18.53
CA HIS A 174 33.03 -17.02 -17.52
C HIS A 174 32.33 -17.90 -16.48
N MET A 175 32.69 -17.74 -15.21
CA MET A 175 31.99 -18.39 -14.10
C MET A 175 30.70 -17.64 -13.74
N PHE A 176 30.73 -16.33 -13.82
CA PHE A 176 29.60 -15.43 -13.61
C PHE A 176 29.39 -14.55 -14.83
N LEU A 177 28.15 -14.12 -15.03
CA LEU A 177 27.75 -13.29 -16.14
C LEU A 177 27.64 -11.83 -15.70
N GLY A 178 28.29 -10.96 -16.45
CA GLY A 178 28.22 -9.51 -16.34
C GLY A 178 27.45 -8.89 -17.51
N LYS A 179 27.44 -7.55 -17.55
CA LYS A 179 26.82 -6.81 -18.66
C LYS A 179 27.55 -7.15 -19.97
N ASP A 180 26.78 -7.26 -21.05
CA ASP A 180 27.20 -7.61 -22.43
C ASP A 180 27.68 -9.05 -22.62
N ASP A 181 27.71 -9.87 -21.56
CA ASP A 181 28.02 -11.29 -21.69
C ASP A 181 26.91 -12.07 -22.38
N LYS A 182 27.33 -13.13 -23.08
CA LYS A 182 26.45 -14.08 -23.74
C LYS A 182 26.09 -15.20 -22.77
N MET A 183 24.80 -15.54 -22.72
CA MET A 183 24.29 -16.67 -21.93
C MET A 183 23.37 -17.57 -22.75
N TYR A 184 23.26 -18.81 -22.31
CA TYR A 184 22.44 -19.82 -22.93
C TYR A 184 21.29 -20.20 -21.99
N VAL A 185 20.07 -20.13 -22.52
CA VAL A 185 18.82 -20.26 -21.75
C VAL A 185 17.97 -21.36 -22.34
N ARG A 186 17.40 -22.20 -21.47
CA ARG A 186 16.45 -23.24 -21.85
C ARG A 186 15.10 -23.01 -21.21
N GLY A 187 14.03 -23.11 -21.98
CA GLY A 187 12.65 -23.00 -21.49
C GLY A 187 11.76 -22.24 -22.48
N ASP A 188 10.47 -22.21 -22.20
CA ASP A 188 9.49 -21.51 -23.05
C ASP A 188 9.51 -20.01 -22.79
N LEU A 189 9.84 -19.24 -23.82
CA LEU A 189 9.92 -17.76 -23.76
C LEU A 189 8.55 -17.08 -23.91
N LYS A 190 7.51 -17.83 -24.29
CA LYS A 190 6.15 -17.29 -24.54
C LYS A 190 6.14 -16.06 -25.46
N GLY A 191 7.06 -16.01 -26.44
CA GLY A 191 7.20 -14.90 -27.37
C GLY A 191 7.86 -13.65 -26.81
N GLY A 192 8.37 -13.68 -25.58
CA GLY A 192 9.09 -12.56 -24.97
C GLY A 192 10.48 -12.37 -25.57
N THR A 193 10.94 -11.13 -25.68
CA THR A 193 12.28 -10.77 -26.17
C THR A 193 13.14 -10.08 -25.12
N SER A 194 12.53 -9.55 -24.06
CA SER A 194 13.21 -8.87 -22.94
C SER A 194 12.82 -9.52 -21.62
N PHE A 195 13.82 -9.88 -20.84
CA PHE A 195 13.64 -10.63 -19.59
C PHE A 195 14.43 -10.01 -18.45
N GLN A 196 13.89 -10.14 -17.26
CA GLN A 196 14.57 -9.93 -15.99
C GLN A 196 15.08 -11.27 -15.46
N ILE A 197 16.26 -11.24 -14.83
CA ILE A 197 16.93 -12.43 -14.29
C ILE A 197 16.80 -12.43 -12.77
N PHE A 198 16.35 -13.56 -12.25
CA PHE A 198 16.11 -13.74 -10.82
C PHE A 198 16.76 -15.01 -10.29
N ARG A 199 17.26 -14.93 -9.07
CA ARG A 199 17.64 -16.08 -8.27
C ARG A 199 16.46 -16.48 -7.40
N PRO A 200 16.06 -17.79 -7.38
CA PRO A 200 15.04 -18.27 -6.44
C PRO A 200 15.41 -17.88 -5.02
N GLY A 201 14.45 -17.27 -4.32
CA GLY A 201 14.71 -16.58 -3.08
C GLY A 201 14.25 -17.33 -1.83
N VAL A 202 14.27 -16.60 -0.73
CA VAL A 202 13.91 -17.07 0.60
C VAL A 202 12.39 -17.18 0.73
N PRO A 203 11.84 -18.23 1.39
CA PRO A 203 10.42 -18.30 1.65
C PRO A 203 9.97 -17.23 2.63
N LEU A 204 8.94 -16.45 2.24
CA LEU A 204 8.23 -15.52 3.10
C LEU A 204 7.22 -16.32 3.93
N LYS A 205 7.43 -16.37 5.24
CA LYS A 205 6.59 -17.14 6.17
C LYS A 205 5.71 -16.19 6.97
N ASP A 206 4.45 -16.55 7.10
CA ASP A 206 3.54 -15.86 8.01
C ASP A 206 4.05 -15.96 9.45
N PRO A 207 4.26 -14.85 10.16
CA PRO A 207 4.84 -14.85 11.51
C PRO A 207 3.93 -15.48 12.56
N VAL A 208 2.62 -15.61 12.28
CA VAL A 208 1.65 -16.18 13.21
C VAL A 208 1.48 -17.69 12.97
N THR A 209 1.29 -18.07 11.70
CA THR A 209 0.96 -19.47 11.33
C THR A 209 2.18 -20.28 10.92
N GLY A 210 3.31 -19.64 10.59
CA GLY A 210 4.52 -20.28 10.07
C GLY A 210 4.38 -20.79 8.63
N LYS A 211 3.23 -20.62 7.99
CA LYS A 211 2.98 -21.07 6.61
C LYS A 211 3.77 -20.20 5.61
N ILE A 212 4.30 -20.85 4.58
CA ILE A 212 4.92 -20.15 3.46
C ILE A 212 3.82 -19.46 2.63
N LEU A 213 3.90 -18.15 2.50
CA LEU A 213 2.96 -17.33 1.73
C LEU A 213 3.41 -17.18 0.28
N ALA A 214 4.72 -16.96 0.08
CA ALA A 214 5.34 -16.73 -1.21
C ALA A 214 6.86 -16.87 -1.10
N TYR A 215 7.57 -16.71 -2.21
CA TYR A 215 9.04 -16.64 -2.25
C TYR A 215 9.46 -15.28 -2.79
N GLU A 216 10.39 -14.63 -2.11
CA GLU A 216 11.00 -13.41 -2.60
C GLU A 216 12.21 -13.76 -3.47
N ALA A 217 12.14 -13.47 -4.77
CA ALA A 217 13.22 -13.73 -5.71
C ALA A 217 14.17 -12.54 -5.78
N THR A 218 15.47 -12.80 -5.71
CA THR A 218 16.49 -11.76 -5.81
C THR A 218 16.68 -11.37 -7.27
N TYR A 219 16.46 -10.09 -7.59
CA TYR A 219 16.80 -9.53 -8.90
C TYR A 219 18.30 -9.48 -9.11
N LEU A 220 18.77 -9.98 -10.26
CA LEU A 220 20.17 -10.05 -10.63
C LEU A 220 20.50 -9.12 -11.79
N GLY A 221 19.57 -8.92 -12.72
CA GLY A 221 19.79 -8.11 -13.90
C GLY A 221 18.72 -8.31 -14.96
N ALA A 222 19.02 -7.86 -16.16
CA ALA A 222 18.14 -7.99 -17.31
C ALA A 222 18.91 -8.51 -18.53
N ALA A 223 18.21 -9.19 -19.43
CA ALA A 223 18.75 -9.69 -20.67
C ALA A 223 17.78 -9.57 -21.85
N LYS A 224 18.34 -9.52 -23.04
CA LYS A 224 17.59 -9.49 -24.29
C LYS A 224 17.89 -10.74 -25.11
N LEU A 225 16.85 -11.27 -25.74
CA LEU A 225 16.97 -12.38 -26.68
C LEU A 225 17.82 -11.92 -27.86
N ASN A 226 18.88 -12.65 -28.15
CA ASN A 226 19.74 -12.44 -29.31
C ASN A 226 19.38 -13.42 -30.44
N GLN A 227 19.16 -14.69 -30.10
CA GLN A 227 18.82 -15.74 -31.04
C GLN A 227 17.88 -16.75 -30.41
N GLU A 228 16.76 -17.00 -31.02
CA GLU A 228 15.82 -18.04 -30.60
C GLU A 228 16.35 -19.44 -30.92
N ALA A 229 15.93 -20.41 -30.14
CA ALA A 229 16.28 -21.82 -30.34
C ALA A 229 15.82 -22.30 -31.72
N LYS A 230 16.65 -23.10 -32.39
CA LYS A 230 16.32 -23.73 -33.69
C LYS A 230 15.68 -25.09 -33.46
N PRO A 231 14.88 -25.58 -34.43
CA PRO A 231 14.37 -26.95 -34.37
C PRO A 231 15.51 -27.95 -34.18
N GLY A 232 15.35 -28.81 -33.14
CA GLY A 232 16.38 -29.78 -32.74
C GLY A 232 17.38 -29.31 -31.70
N ASN A 233 17.34 -28.03 -31.31
CA ASN A 233 18.12 -27.48 -30.20
C ASN A 233 17.28 -26.49 -29.42
N ASP A 234 16.84 -26.83 -28.24
CA ASP A 234 15.93 -26.06 -27.36
C ASP A 234 16.65 -25.02 -26.48
N VAL A 235 17.80 -24.53 -26.93
CA VAL A 235 18.61 -23.53 -26.25
C VAL A 235 18.60 -22.21 -27.00
N HIS A 236 18.15 -21.16 -26.30
CA HIS A 236 18.15 -19.77 -26.76
C HIS A 236 19.43 -19.04 -26.36
N THR A 237 19.86 -18.10 -27.18
CA THR A 237 21.02 -17.24 -26.85
C THR A 237 20.54 -15.86 -26.44
N PHE A 238 21.01 -15.37 -25.30
CA PHE A 238 20.71 -14.06 -24.76
C PHE A 238 21.98 -13.24 -24.57
N ILE A 239 21.83 -11.91 -24.54
CA ILE A 239 22.86 -10.96 -24.12
C ILE A 239 22.36 -10.25 -22.86
N VAL A 240 23.21 -10.19 -21.85
CA VAL A 240 22.92 -9.46 -20.61
C VAL A 240 22.93 -7.95 -20.89
N SER A 241 21.80 -7.29 -20.72
CA SER A 241 21.65 -5.86 -20.94
C SER A 241 21.94 -5.00 -19.72
N ALA A 242 21.71 -5.56 -18.51
CA ALA A 242 22.03 -4.93 -17.24
C ALA A 242 22.38 -5.98 -16.19
N SER A 243 23.37 -5.69 -15.37
CA SER A 243 23.81 -6.54 -14.25
C SER A 243 23.78 -5.72 -12.97
N ALA A 244 22.98 -6.14 -11.99
CA ALA A 244 22.93 -5.57 -10.65
C ALA A 244 23.67 -6.45 -9.64
N LYS A 245 23.67 -7.77 -9.86
CA LYS A 245 24.37 -8.79 -9.07
C LYS A 245 24.91 -9.88 -9.98
N GLU A 246 25.80 -10.70 -9.46
CA GLU A 246 26.36 -11.84 -10.17
C GLU A 246 25.27 -12.85 -10.57
N MET A 247 25.24 -13.19 -11.85
CA MET A 247 24.32 -14.17 -12.44
C MET A 247 25.06 -15.44 -12.80
N GLY A 248 24.38 -16.58 -12.73
CA GLY A 248 24.99 -17.87 -13.01
C GLY A 248 23.99 -18.93 -13.50
N VAL A 249 24.51 -20.12 -13.72
CA VAL A 249 23.74 -21.28 -14.12
C VAL A 249 22.70 -21.59 -13.03
N GLY A 250 21.45 -21.85 -13.46
CA GLY A 250 20.32 -22.11 -12.57
C GLY A 250 19.44 -20.90 -12.26
N ASP A 251 19.93 -19.67 -12.48
CA ASP A 251 19.11 -18.47 -12.34
C ASP A 251 17.99 -18.47 -13.40
N ARG A 252 16.87 -17.83 -13.08
CA ARG A 252 15.59 -17.90 -13.82
C ARG A 252 15.27 -16.58 -14.53
N LEU A 253 14.60 -16.69 -15.67
CA LEU A 253 14.18 -15.56 -16.47
C LEU A 253 12.67 -15.35 -16.37
N MET A 254 12.25 -14.11 -16.16
CA MET A 254 10.85 -13.71 -16.23
C MET A 254 10.69 -12.57 -17.23
N PRO A 255 9.61 -12.53 -18.04
CA PRO A 255 9.37 -11.44 -18.95
C PRO A 255 9.43 -10.10 -18.23
N SER A 256 10.09 -9.10 -18.82
CA SER A 256 10.14 -7.75 -18.28
C SER A 256 8.74 -7.15 -18.29
N PRO A 257 8.22 -6.67 -17.14
CA PRO A 257 6.93 -6.02 -17.13
C PRO A 257 6.99 -4.72 -17.94
N PRO A 258 5.88 -4.31 -18.60
CA PRO A 258 5.82 -3.00 -19.24
C PRO A 258 6.00 -1.90 -18.20
N THR A 259 6.74 -0.85 -18.55
CA THR A 259 6.92 0.32 -17.66
C THR A 259 5.59 1.07 -17.59
N ALA A 260 4.85 0.87 -16.52
CA ALA A 260 3.61 1.60 -16.26
C ALA A 260 3.92 2.82 -15.40
N ILE A 261 3.56 4.00 -15.89
CA ILE A 261 3.49 5.21 -15.05
C ILE A 261 2.29 5.00 -14.12
N ARG A 262 2.55 4.83 -12.83
CA ARG A 262 1.50 4.66 -11.82
C ARG A 262 1.36 5.93 -11.03
N ASN A 263 0.16 6.50 -11.07
CA ASN A 263 -0.23 7.56 -10.15
C ASN A 263 -0.75 6.90 -8.87
N TYR A 264 -0.08 7.15 -7.78
CA TYR A 264 -0.43 6.62 -6.48
C TYR A 264 -1.34 7.61 -5.76
N VAL A 265 -2.60 7.24 -5.57
CA VAL A 265 -3.57 8.02 -4.80
C VAL A 265 -3.84 7.28 -3.49
N PRO A 266 -3.40 7.84 -2.36
CA PRO A 266 -3.65 7.22 -1.07
C PRO A 266 -5.14 7.18 -0.73
N HIS A 267 -5.59 6.05 -0.19
CA HIS A 267 -6.95 5.85 0.27
C HIS A 267 -7.02 4.78 1.36
N GLN A 268 -8.12 4.76 2.09
CA GLN A 268 -8.41 3.70 3.04
C GLN A 268 -8.87 2.44 2.28
N PRO A 269 -8.45 1.23 2.69
CA PRO A 269 -8.99 0.00 2.11
C PRO A 269 -10.51 -0.09 2.28
N ASP A 270 -11.20 -0.63 1.28
CA ASP A 270 -12.66 -0.85 1.35
C ASP A 270 -13.05 -1.94 2.37
N THR A 271 -12.12 -2.81 2.72
CA THR A 271 -12.29 -3.90 3.69
C THR A 271 -11.45 -3.68 4.94
N GLN A 272 -11.91 -4.20 6.07
CA GLN A 272 -11.12 -4.18 7.31
C GLN A 272 -9.93 -5.15 7.17
N ILE A 273 -8.73 -4.61 7.22
CA ILE A 273 -7.49 -5.35 7.10
C ILE A 273 -6.85 -5.50 8.49
N ASP A 274 -6.43 -6.71 8.81
CA ASP A 274 -5.53 -7.03 9.92
C ASP A 274 -4.38 -7.87 9.37
N ALA A 275 -3.25 -7.23 9.15
CA ALA A 275 -2.06 -7.80 8.55
C ALA A 275 -0.90 -7.84 9.56
N ARG A 276 0.11 -8.65 9.22
CA ARG A 276 1.39 -8.73 9.95
C ARG A 276 2.54 -8.42 9.01
N VAL A 277 3.55 -7.76 9.55
CA VAL A 277 4.82 -7.58 8.86
C VAL A 277 5.55 -8.93 8.79
N VAL A 278 5.82 -9.40 7.56
CA VAL A 278 6.43 -10.69 7.25
C VAL A 278 7.94 -10.58 7.09
N SER A 279 8.38 -9.52 6.41
CA SER A 279 9.79 -9.25 6.19
C SER A 279 10.05 -7.76 6.06
N VAL A 280 11.29 -7.38 6.39
CA VAL A 280 11.84 -6.07 6.11
C VAL A 280 12.78 -6.22 4.92
N PHE A 281 12.62 -5.38 3.91
CA PHE A 281 13.47 -5.44 2.72
C PHE A 281 14.94 -5.20 3.09
N SER A 282 15.85 -5.88 2.38
CA SER A 282 17.29 -5.92 2.66
C SER A 282 17.72 -6.77 3.86
N GLY A 283 16.82 -7.54 4.48
CA GLY A 283 17.13 -8.51 5.54
C GLY A 283 17.58 -7.88 6.86
N VAL A 284 17.24 -6.59 7.09
CA VAL A 284 17.47 -5.92 8.37
C VAL A 284 16.38 -6.29 9.38
N THR A 285 16.69 -6.18 10.67
CA THR A 285 15.74 -6.55 11.74
C THR A 285 14.66 -5.50 11.96
N TYR A 286 15.00 -4.25 11.74
CA TYR A 286 14.13 -3.09 12.01
C TYR A 286 14.03 -2.21 10.78
N ALA A 287 12.84 -1.68 10.54
CA ALA A 287 12.58 -0.73 9.48
C ALA A 287 12.15 0.63 10.03
N GLY A 288 12.65 1.69 9.43
CA GLY A 288 12.30 3.07 9.71
C GLY A 288 11.52 3.71 8.56
N GLN A 289 11.36 5.02 8.62
CA GLN A 289 10.71 5.82 7.58
C GLN A 289 11.41 5.63 6.22
N ASN A 290 10.62 5.62 5.14
CA ASN A 290 11.07 5.39 3.76
C ASN A 290 11.70 4.02 3.50
N GLN A 291 11.48 3.05 4.38
CA GLN A 291 11.86 1.66 4.13
C GLN A 291 10.65 0.83 3.73
N VAL A 292 10.91 -0.27 3.02
CA VAL A 292 9.88 -1.15 2.48
C VAL A 292 9.76 -2.39 3.34
N VAL A 293 8.52 -2.75 3.64
CA VAL A 293 8.16 -3.99 4.35
C VAL A 293 7.17 -4.81 3.54
N THR A 294 7.16 -6.10 3.79
CA THR A 294 6.18 -7.04 3.23
C THR A 294 5.14 -7.38 4.30
N ILE A 295 3.87 -7.39 3.94
CA ILE A 295 2.77 -7.81 4.83
C ILE A 295 2.06 -9.05 4.29
N ASN A 296 1.42 -9.82 5.19
CA ASN A 296 0.73 -11.10 4.89
C ASN A 296 -0.71 -10.93 4.41
N ARG A 297 -1.01 -9.84 3.71
CA ARG A 297 -2.29 -9.59 3.06
C ARG A 297 -2.05 -9.09 1.65
N GLY A 298 -2.96 -9.44 0.74
CA GLY A 298 -2.87 -9.09 -0.67
C GLY A 298 -4.22 -8.82 -1.31
N SER A 299 -4.30 -8.96 -2.63
CA SER A 299 -5.53 -8.72 -3.39
C SER A 299 -6.67 -9.66 -2.98
N LEU A 300 -6.38 -10.88 -2.54
CA LEU A 300 -7.40 -11.82 -2.04
C LEU A 300 -8.04 -11.36 -0.73
N ASP A 301 -7.38 -10.48 0.01
CA ASP A 301 -7.87 -9.89 1.26
C ASP A 301 -8.55 -8.52 1.04
N GLY A 302 -8.60 -8.04 -0.21
CA GLY A 302 -9.20 -6.75 -0.57
C GLY A 302 -8.24 -5.58 -0.53
N LEU A 303 -6.92 -5.82 -0.47
CA LEU A 303 -5.92 -4.77 -0.64
C LEU A 303 -5.71 -4.43 -2.11
N ASP A 304 -5.53 -3.16 -2.38
CA ASP A 304 -5.17 -2.60 -3.68
C ASP A 304 -4.03 -1.59 -3.56
N VAL A 305 -3.53 -1.15 -4.70
CA VAL A 305 -2.44 -0.17 -4.76
C VAL A 305 -2.97 1.22 -4.41
N GLY A 306 -2.39 1.84 -3.40
CA GLY A 306 -2.87 3.11 -2.83
C GLY A 306 -3.43 2.95 -1.43
N SER A 307 -3.78 1.74 -1.01
CA SER A 307 -4.26 1.47 0.34
C SER A 307 -3.28 1.96 1.41
N VAL A 308 -3.80 2.60 2.45
CA VAL A 308 -3.02 3.05 3.60
C VAL A 308 -3.45 2.29 4.84
N LEU A 309 -2.46 1.75 5.57
CA LEU A 309 -2.65 1.03 6.83
C LEU A 309 -1.94 1.77 7.96
N GLN A 310 -2.46 1.63 9.17
CA GLN A 310 -1.80 2.07 10.39
C GLN A 310 -0.91 0.94 10.92
N LEU A 311 0.31 1.29 11.32
CA LEU A 311 1.26 0.37 11.94
C LEU A 311 1.12 0.41 13.45
N TYR A 312 1.21 -0.75 14.08
CA TYR A 312 1.20 -0.91 15.52
C TYR A 312 2.33 -1.82 15.96
N THR A 313 3.08 -1.38 16.95
CA THR A 313 4.04 -2.21 17.66
C THR A 313 3.29 -3.20 18.53
N LEU A 314 3.62 -4.48 18.41
CA LEU A 314 2.97 -5.53 19.17
C LEU A 314 3.27 -5.40 20.67
N GLY A 315 2.22 -5.27 21.48
CA GLY A 315 2.35 -5.20 22.93
C GLY A 315 3.07 -6.44 23.49
N ARG A 316 4.19 -6.22 24.17
CA ARG A 316 4.96 -7.29 24.81
C ARG A 316 4.25 -7.84 26.04
N THR A 317 4.44 -9.13 26.31
CA THR A 317 3.97 -9.73 27.56
C THR A 317 4.99 -9.48 28.66
N VAL A 318 4.58 -8.79 29.71
CA VAL A 318 5.39 -8.52 30.90
C VAL A 318 4.89 -9.34 32.08
N GLN A 319 5.77 -9.59 33.03
CA GLN A 319 5.41 -10.25 34.26
C GLN A 319 5.06 -9.18 35.32
N ASP A 320 3.83 -9.19 35.82
CA ASP A 320 3.44 -8.29 36.91
C ASP A 320 4.15 -8.68 38.18
N LYS A 321 5.09 -7.84 38.62
CA LYS A 321 5.85 -8.02 39.87
C LYS A 321 5.26 -7.22 41.04
N THR A 322 4.15 -6.49 40.81
CA THR A 322 3.57 -5.58 41.82
C THR A 322 2.52 -6.24 42.69
N MET A 323 2.07 -7.46 42.34
CA MET A 323 1.11 -8.19 43.18
C MET A 323 1.71 -8.49 44.56
N ASP A 324 0.99 -8.14 45.62
CA ASP A 324 1.36 -8.38 46.99
C ASP A 324 1.64 -9.86 47.30
N LYS A 325 2.81 -10.13 47.86
CA LYS A 325 3.23 -11.47 48.29
C LYS A 325 2.44 -11.91 49.50
N LYS A 326 1.18 -12.27 49.35
CA LYS A 326 0.32 -12.79 50.45
C LYS A 326 0.47 -14.29 50.67
N SER A 327 1.60 -14.91 50.43
CA SER A 327 1.86 -16.25 50.90
C SER A 327 3.33 -16.61 50.84
N MET A 328 3.92 -16.93 51.95
CA MET A 328 5.33 -17.32 52.13
C MET A 328 5.66 -18.68 51.48
N PHE A 329 4.67 -19.43 50.99
CA PHE A 329 4.80 -20.75 50.36
C PHE A 329 4.35 -20.84 48.92
N SER A 330 3.88 -19.76 48.30
CA SER A 330 3.59 -19.74 46.86
C SER A 330 4.85 -19.32 46.11
N MET A 331 5.43 -20.20 45.33
CA MET A 331 6.34 -19.81 44.22
C MET A 331 5.56 -18.98 43.25
N ASN A 332 5.32 -17.71 43.58
CA ASN A 332 4.50 -16.81 42.81
C ASN A 332 5.33 -16.32 41.61
N ARG A 333 5.25 -17.04 40.49
CA ARG A 333 5.49 -16.47 39.19
C ARG A 333 4.40 -15.43 38.98
N GLY A 334 4.75 -14.13 39.05
CA GLY A 334 3.81 -13.04 38.81
C GLY A 334 2.97 -13.29 37.56
N GLU A 335 1.76 -12.80 37.55
CA GLU A 335 0.84 -12.94 36.45
C GLU A 335 1.44 -12.31 35.17
N LYS A 336 1.29 -13.00 34.03
CA LYS A 336 1.73 -12.46 32.74
C LYS A 336 0.65 -11.52 32.21
N VAL A 337 0.99 -10.26 32.07
CA VAL A 337 0.11 -9.22 31.52
C VAL A 337 0.60 -8.86 30.12
N LYS A 338 -0.30 -8.92 29.15
CA LYS A 338 -0.02 -8.41 27.80
C LYS A 338 -0.27 -6.91 27.78
N LEU A 339 0.75 -6.13 27.40
CA LEU A 339 0.60 -4.69 27.17
C LEU A 339 -0.25 -4.43 25.92
N PRO A 340 -0.93 -3.29 25.83
CA PRO A 340 -1.66 -2.90 24.62
C PRO A 340 -0.71 -2.75 23.43
N ASP A 341 -1.27 -2.96 22.23
CA ASP A 341 -0.57 -2.64 20.99
C ASP A 341 -0.55 -1.10 20.85
N GLU A 342 0.61 -0.52 20.49
CA GLU A 342 0.80 0.93 20.39
C GLU A 342 0.95 1.34 18.93
N GLN A 343 0.21 2.38 18.51
CA GLN A 343 0.31 2.90 17.17
C GLN A 343 1.70 3.49 16.93
N SER A 344 2.43 2.94 15.95
CA SER A 344 3.81 3.30 15.66
C SER A 344 3.98 4.06 14.34
N GLY A 345 2.98 4.05 13.45
CA GLY A 345 3.17 4.75 12.17
C GLY A 345 2.09 4.50 11.11
N SER A 346 2.46 4.75 9.86
CA SER A 346 1.60 4.54 8.69
C SER A 346 2.36 3.84 7.57
N LEU A 347 1.68 2.96 6.86
CA LEU A 347 2.18 2.13 5.78
C LEU A 347 1.37 2.40 4.51
N PHE A 348 2.04 2.75 3.42
CA PHE A 348 1.45 2.97 2.12
C PHE A 348 1.70 1.77 1.19
N ILE A 349 0.65 1.14 0.68
CA ILE A 349 0.73 -0.03 -0.17
C ILE A 349 0.93 0.40 -1.63
N PHE A 350 2.09 0.10 -2.19
CA PHE A 350 2.44 0.49 -3.56
C PHE A 350 2.51 -0.70 -4.54
N ARG A 351 2.56 -1.93 -4.03
CA ARG A 351 2.54 -3.15 -4.85
C ARG A 351 1.78 -4.26 -4.14
N VAL A 352 0.84 -4.87 -4.85
CA VAL A 352 -0.05 -5.90 -4.32
C VAL A 352 0.11 -7.19 -5.14
N PHE A 353 0.22 -8.31 -4.44
CA PHE A 353 0.20 -9.67 -4.96
C PHE A 353 -1.02 -10.41 -4.38
N ASN A 354 -1.22 -11.68 -4.71
CA ASN A 354 -2.40 -12.39 -4.25
C ASN A 354 -2.51 -12.47 -2.72
N ARG A 355 -1.43 -12.82 -2.02
CA ARG A 355 -1.41 -13.09 -0.57
C ARG A 355 -0.53 -12.16 0.25
N ILE A 356 0.26 -11.35 -0.41
CA ILE A 356 1.17 -10.42 0.24
C ILE A 356 1.15 -9.09 -0.48
N SER A 357 1.63 -8.05 0.19
CA SER A 357 1.81 -6.73 -0.41
C SER A 357 3.10 -6.08 0.06
N TYR A 358 3.66 -5.22 -0.77
CA TYR A 358 4.75 -4.33 -0.39
C TYR A 358 4.20 -2.98 0.03
N GLY A 359 4.63 -2.55 1.20
CA GLY A 359 4.30 -1.25 1.74
C GLY A 359 5.53 -0.42 2.05
N LEU A 360 5.42 0.88 1.80
CA LEU A 360 6.39 1.90 2.17
C LEU A 360 5.99 2.49 3.51
N ILE A 361 6.91 2.50 4.47
CA ILE A 361 6.71 3.17 5.75
C ILE A 361 6.79 4.68 5.52
N MET A 362 5.65 5.37 5.65
CA MET A 362 5.55 6.80 5.39
C MET A 362 5.93 7.65 6.60
N GLN A 363 5.45 7.24 7.77
CA GLN A 363 5.76 7.86 9.05
C GLN A 363 5.90 6.77 10.10
N VAL A 364 6.83 6.94 11.02
CA VAL A 364 7.04 6.01 12.11
C VAL A 364 7.61 6.73 13.34
N THR A 365 7.10 6.42 14.52
CA THR A 365 7.60 6.90 15.81
C THR A 365 8.54 5.89 16.45
N GLU A 366 8.33 4.60 16.18
CA GLU A 366 9.15 3.50 16.65
C GLU A 366 9.53 2.56 15.50
N PRO A 367 10.73 1.94 15.51
CA PRO A 367 11.16 1.04 14.45
C PRO A 367 10.21 -0.15 14.28
N VAL A 368 9.81 -0.43 13.04
CA VAL A 368 8.94 -1.56 12.67
C VAL A 368 9.75 -2.84 12.57
N GLN A 369 9.22 -3.93 13.08
CA GLN A 369 9.84 -5.25 13.05
C GLN A 369 8.91 -6.33 12.51
N ILE A 370 9.48 -7.50 12.20
CA ILE A 370 8.69 -8.67 11.77
C ILE A 370 7.73 -9.07 12.90
N GLY A 371 6.46 -9.27 12.56
CA GLY A 371 5.38 -9.59 13.49
C GLY A 371 4.52 -8.40 13.89
N ASP A 372 4.98 -7.17 13.71
CA ASP A 372 4.18 -5.97 13.97
C ASP A 372 2.90 -5.95 13.11
N ILE A 373 1.93 -5.19 13.55
CA ILE A 373 0.58 -5.19 13.00
C ILE A 373 0.44 -4.05 12.00
N ALA A 374 -0.29 -4.31 10.91
CA ALA A 374 -0.76 -3.28 9.99
C ALA A 374 -2.28 -3.42 9.82
N ARG A 375 -3.04 -2.41 10.27
CA ARG A 375 -4.51 -2.40 10.25
C ARG A 375 -5.07 -1.26 9.41
N SER A 376 -6.30 -1.45 8.93
CA SER A 376 -7.07 -0.34 8.36
C SER A 376 -7.19 0.80 9.37
N PRO A 377 -7.12 2.07 8.94
CA PRO A 377 -7.44 3.21 9.80
C PRO A 377 -8.87 3.12 10.34
N GLU A 378 -9.05 3.45 11.62
CA GLU A 378 -10.36 3.49 12.28
C GLU A 378 -11.15 4.75 11.94
#